data_6d105441434eaf36335f896e78dd4d19
#
_entry.id   6d105441434eaf36335f896e78dd4d19
#
_cell.length_a   1.000
_cell.length_b   1.000
_cell.length_c   1.000
_cell.angle_alpha   90.00
_cell.angle_beta   90.00
_cell.angle_gamma   90.00
#
_symmetry.space_group_name_H-M   'P 1'
#
loop_
_entity.id
_entity.type
_entity.pdbx_description
1 polymer ?
#
loop_
_entity_poly.entity_id
_entity_poly.type
_entity_poly.pdbx_seq_one_letter_code
_entity_poly.pdbx_strand_id
1 'polypeptide(L)'
;MDGYVKVAVTSRSTFGGVDDVLRFLGDGTVARTDYGWHLHYEAKNAEDGSAVVSDVKIETKNGRAVLISEADAGGYGLLLDPKRPTAMQIPADTGMMTLQVVTKKVAFDLGRKKSGAITLEYTLLMGNQPVSALRVHIELTKE
;
A
#
# COMPACT_ATOMS: atom_id res chain seq x y z
N MET A 1 -10.28 7.00 14.29
CA MET A 1 -8.96 6.59 14.82
C MET A 1 -7.98 7.71 14.61
N ASP A 2 -7.11 7.97 15.56
CA ASP A 2 -6.14 9.06 15.47
C ASP A 2 -5.02 8.80 16.48
N GLY A 3 -3.78 9.21 16.15
CA GLY A 3 -2.61 9.06 17.00
C GLY A 3 -1.78 7.82 16.73
N TYR A 4 -1.11 7.31 17.76
CA TYR A 4 -0.18 6.19 17.62
C TYR A 4 -0.90 4.86 17.52
N VAL A 5 -0.44 4.02 16.59
CA VAL A 5 -1.04 2.72 16.32
C VAL A 5 0.04 1.64 16.18
N LYS A 6 -0.34 0.40 16.46
CA LYS A 6 0.41 -0.77 16.03
C LYS A 6 -0.09 -1.18 14.66
N VAL A 7 0.83 -1.61 13.80
CA VAL A 7 0.55 -1.88 12.39
C VAL A 7 0.93 -3.31 12.06
N ALA A 8 0.02 -4.04 11.43
CA ALA A 8 0.27 -5.36 10.88
C ALA A 8 -0.13 -5.34 9.40
N VAL A 9 0.83 -5.59 8.53
CA VAL A 9 0.63 -5.56 7.08
C VAL A 9 0.79 -6.96 6.51
N THR A 10 -0.18 -7.39 5.72
CA THR A 10 -0.08 -8.61 4.92
C THR A 10 -0.17 -8.22 3.44
N SER A 11 0.88 -8.51 2.70
CA SER A 11 0.93 -8.25 1.27
C SER A 11 0.93 -9.58 0.53
N ARG A 12 -0.05 -9.78 -0.33
CA ARG A 12 -0.14 -10.97 -1.20
C ARG A 12 0.09 -10.53 -2.62
N SER A 13 0.97 -11.23 -3.31
CA SER A 13 1.22 -10.96 -4.72
C SER A 13 1.20 -12.26 -5.52
N THR A 14 0.69 -12.17 -6.76
CA THR A 14 0.73 -13.25 -7.72
C THR A 14 1.54 -12.76 -8.92
N PHE A 15 2.62 -13.47 -9.22
CA PHE A 15 3.50 -13.14 -10.33
C PHE A 15 3.83 -14.43 -11.09
N GLY A 16 3.49 -14.46 -12.38
CA GLY A 16 3.79 -15.63 -13.20
C GLY A 16 3.19 -16.94 -12.69
N GLY A 17 2.03 -16.88 -12.04
CA GLY A 17 1.38 -18.04 -11.44
C GLY A 17 1.92 -18.43 -10.07
N VAL A 18 2.88 -17.69 -9.53
CA VAL A 18 3.46 -17.93 -8.20
C VAL A 18 2.90 -16.92 -7.22
N ASP A 19 2.36 -17.42 -6.12
CA ASP A 19 1.85 -16.59 -5.03
C ASP A 19 2.94 -16.36 -3.98
N ASP A 20 3.05 -15.14 -3.51
CA ASP A 20 3.96 -14.76 -2.43
C ASP A 20 3.19 -13.99 -1.36
N VAL A 21 3.53 -14.24 -0.11
CA VAL A 21 2.92 -13.55 1.03
C VAL A 21 4.01 -12.98 1.91
N LEU A 22 3.96 -11.66 2.11
CA LEU A 22 4.89 -10.95 2.99
C LEU A 22 4.10 -10.37 4.16
N ARG A 23 4.67 -10.48 5.36
CA ARG A 23 4.08 -9.93 6.57
C ARG A 23 5.05 -8.97 7.24
N PHE A 24 4.53 -7.82 7.62
CA PHE A 24 5.31 -6.78 8.30
C PHE A 24 4.61 -6.38 9.58
N LEU A 25 5.39 -6.13 10.62
CA LEU A 25 4.90 -5.66 11.91
C LEU A 25 5.66 -4.40 12.31
N GLY A 26 4.94 -3.43 12.85
CA GLY A 26 5.59 -2.18 13.25
C GLY A 26 4.64 -1.23 13.94
N ASP A 27 5.02 0.03 13.91
CA ASP A 27 4.34 1.12 14.59
C ASP A 27 4.15 2.27 13.62
N GLY A 28 3.12 3.06 13.85
CA GLY A 28 2.82 4.20 13.01
C GLY A 28 1.94 5.23 13.68
N THR A 29 1.51 6.18 12.86
CA THR A 29 0.58 7.22 13.26
C THR A 29 -0.52 7.35 12.23
N VAL A 30 -1.74 7.57 12.71
CA VAL A 30 -2.90 7.86 11.87
C VAL A 30 -3.37 9.27 12.18
N ALA A 31 -3.61 10.04 11.15
CA ALA A 31 -4.15 11.39 11.28
C ALA A 31 -5.31 11.59 10.30
N ARG A 32 -6.35 12.26 10.77
CA ARG A 32 -7.41 12.74 9.90
C ARG A 32 -6.94 14.03 9.24
N THR A 33 -7.18 14.15 7.93
CA THR A 33 -6.73 15.28 7.12
C THR A 33 -7.91 15.93 6.41
N ASP A 34 -7.67 17.05 5.71
CA ASP A 34 -8.70 17.72 4.93
C ASP A 34 -9.22 16.83 3.78
N TYR A 35 -8.38 15.92 3.26
CA TYR A 35 -8.78 15.04 2.17
C TYR A 35 -9.27 13.65 2.64
N GLY A 36 -9.04 13.30 3.89
CA GLY A 36 -9.42 11.99 4.43
C GLY A 36 -8.51 11.53 5.55
N TRP A 37 -7.59 10.61 5.25
CA TRP A 37 -6.72 9.99 6.25
C TRP A 37 -5.29 9.91 5.75
N HIS A 38 -4.36 9.97 6.70
CA HIS A 38 -2.94 9.72 6.43
C HIS A 38 -2.41 8.75 7.48
N LEU A 39 -1.92 7.61 7.01
CA LEU A 39 -1.21 6.62 7.83
C LEU A 39 0.27 6.69 7.45
N HIS A 40 1.13 6.86 8.45
CA HIS A 40 2.58 6.71 8.30
C HIS A 40 3.02 5.57 9.19
N TYR A 41 3.83 4.64 8.68
CA TYR A 41 4.34 3.56 9.51
C TYR A 41 5.74 3.12 9.12
N GLU A 42 6.43 2.56 10.12
CA GLU A 42 7.68 1.85 9.94
C GLU A 42 7.45 0.42 10.41
N ALA A 43 7.77 -0.54 9.56
CA ALA A 43 7.51 -1.94 9.84
C ALA A 43 8.66 -2.80 9.38
N LYS A 44 8.77 -4.00 9.98
CA LYS A 44 9.80 -4.98 9.64
C LYS A 44 9.16 -6.25 9.14
N ASN A 45 9.75 -6.82 8.10
CA ASN A 45 9.36 -8.11 7.58
C ASN A 45 9.53 -9.16 8.68
N ALA A 46 8.49 -9.96 8.92
CA ALA A 46 8.46 -10.94 10.01
C ALA A 46 9.46 -12.08 9.79
N GLU A 47 9.89 -12.33 8.54
CA GLU A 47 10.82 -13.42 8.23
C GLU A 47 12.28 -12.98 8.27
N ASP A 48 12.61 -11.88 7.56
CA ASP A 48 14.01 -11.47 7.39
C ASP A 48 14.40 -10.19 8.14
N GLY A 49 13.45 -9.53 8.78
CA GLY A 49 13.71 -8.32 9.55
C GLY A 49 13.96 -7.06 8.70
N SER A 50 13.83 -7.14 7.38
CA SER A 50 14.02 -5.97 6.52
C SER A 50 12.96 -4.91 6.83
N ALA A 51 13.39 -3.64 6.83
CA ALA A 51 12.55 -2.53 7.21
C ALA A 51 11.90 -1.87 6.00
N VAL A 52 10.67 -1.37 6.20
CA VAL A 52 9.97 -0.55 5.22
C VAL A 52 9.36 0.65 5.93
N VAL A 53 9.42 1.80 5.28
CA VAL A 53 8.74 3.02 5.73
C VAL A 53 7.69 3.36 4.68
N SER A 54 6.45 3.52 5.11
CA SER A 54 5.34 3.72 4.16
C SER A 54 4.43 4.84 4.61
N ASP A 55 3.85 5.50 3.62
CA ASP A 55 2.78 6.47 3.80
C ASP A 55 1.59 6.03 2.94
N VAL A 56 0.41 6.01 3.55
CA VAL A 56 -0.85 5.72 2.86
C VAL A 56 -1.75 6.92 3.07
N LYS A 57 -2.09 7.60 1.98
CA LYS A 57 -3.02 8.74 2.00
C LYS A 57 -4.31 8.32 1.34
N ILE A 58 -5.43 8.47 2.06
CA ILE A 58 -6.73 8.07 1.57
C ILE A 58 -7.58 9.31 1.36
N GLU A 59 -8.08 9.48 0.13
CA GLU A 59 -9.05 10.51 -0.22
C GLU A 59 -10.45 9.93 -0.09
N THR A 60 -11.16 10.31 0.97
CA THR A 60 -12.49 9.75 1.26
C THR A 60 -13.51 10.13 0.19
N LYS A 61 -13.44 11.34 -0.35
CA LYS A 61 -14.40 11.84 -1.33
C LYS A 61 -14.33 11.08 -2.66
N ASN A 62 -13.13 10.77 -3.11
CA ASN A 62 -12.92 10.14 -4.43
C ASN A 62 -12.67 8.64 -4.34
N GLY A 63 -12.49 8.09 -3.13
CA GLY A 63 -12.17 6.69 -2.96
C GLY A 63 -10.80 6.30 -3.51
N ARG A 64 -9.87 7.25 -3.57
CA ARG A 64 -8.50 7.02 -4.07
C ARG A 64 -7.53 6.90 -2.92
N ALA A 65 -6.41 6.23 -3.18
CA ALA A 65 -5.32 6.14 -2.23
C ALA A 65 -3.98 6.40 -2.91
N VAL A 66 -3.05 6.98 -2.17
CA VAL A 66 -1.66 7.10 -2.58
C VAL A 66 -0.85 6.26 -1.61
N LEU A 67 -0.07 5.33 -2.14
CA LEU A 67 0.84 4.50 -1.36
C LEU A 67 2.27 4.86 -1.76
N ILE A 68 3.05 5.31 -0.79
CA ILE A 68 4.48 5.60 -0.96
C ILE A 68 5.22 4.66 -0.01
N SER A 69 6.16 3.89 -0.53
CA SER A 69 6.90 2.93 0.26
C SER A 69 8.38 3.01 -0.04
N GLU A 70 9.20 2.99 1.01
CA GLU A 70 10.65 3.03 0.90
C GLU A 70 11.25 1.88 1.69
N ALA A 71 12.21 1.20 1.07
CA ALA A 71 12.99 0.14 1.68
C ALA A 71 14.44 0.27 1.24
N ASP A 72 15.34 -0.52 1.82
CA ASP A 72 16.78 -0.48 1.48
C ASP A 72 17.02 -0.75 -0.01
N ALA A 73 16.20 -1.58 -0.61
CA ALA A 73 16.30 -1.93 -2.04
C ALA A 73 15.75 -0.87 -2.99
N GLY A 74 15.18 0.21 -2.46
CA GLY A 74 14.57 1.28 -3.25
C GLY A 74 13.13 1.55 -2.83
N GLY A 75 12.54 2.58 -3.42
CA GLY A 75 11.19 3.02 -3.10
C GLY A 75 10.31 3.13 -4.33
N TYR A 76 9.00 3.25 -4.08
CA TYR A 76 8.01 3.46 -5.12
C TYR A 76 6.83 4.26 -4.60
N GLY A 77 6.09 4.86 -5.53
CA GLY A 77 4.84 5.54 -5.24
C GLY A 77 3.76 5.12 -6.23
N LEU A 78 2.56 4.91 -5.72
CA LEU A 78 1.39 4.51 -6.51
C LEU A 78 0.22 5.43 -6.23
N LEU A 79 -0.50 5.79 -7.29
CA LEU A 79 -1.85 6.35 -7.16
C LEU A 79 -2.84 5.23 -7.50
N LEU A 80 -3.70 4.89 -6.55
CA LEU A 80 -4.71 3.85 -6.68
C LEU A 80 -6.08 4.50 -6.85
N ASP A 81 -6.62 4.42 -8.07
CA ASP A 81 -7.92 4.99 -8.41
C ASP A 81 -8.81 3.90 -9.01
N PRO A 82 -9.88 3.47 -8.29
CA PRO A 82 -10.77 2.43 -8.81
C PRO A 82 -11.54 2.83 -10.08
N LYS A 83 -11.60 4.12 -10.38
CA LYS A 83 -12.38 4.63 -11.52
C LYS A 83 -11.59 4.69 -12.83
N ARG A 84 -10.25 4.70 -12.76
CA ARG A 84 -9.40 4.82 -13.95
C ARG A 84 -8.02 4.21 -13.72
N PRO A 85 -7.38 3.69 -14.78
CA PRO A 85 -5.98 3.27 -14.67
C PRO A 85 -5.06 4.46 -14.40
N THR A 86 -3.98 4.20 -13.68
CA THR A 86 -2.92 5.16 -13.42
C THR A 86 -1.59 4.56 -13.87
N ALA A 87 -0.52 5.33 -13.81
CA ALA A 87 0.80 4.88 -14.21
C ALA A 87 1.80 5.07 -13.09
N MET A 88 2.75 4.14 -12.97
CA MET A 88 3.89 4.29 -12.08
C MET A 88 5.17 4.05 -12.86
N GLN A 89 6.25 4.68 -12.42
CA GLN A 89 7.57 4.47 -13.00
C GLN A 89 8.49 3.80 -11.99
N ILE A 90 9.23 2.81 -12.46
CA ILE A 90 10.22 2.12 -11.66
C ILE A 90 11.56 2.13 -12.38
N PRO A 91 12.69 2.16 -11.64
CA PRO A 91 14.01 2.04 -12.26
C PRO A 91 14.18 0.66 -12.93
N ALA A 92 14.80 0.65 -14.09
CA ALA A 92 15.16 -0.55 -14.80
C ALA A 92 16.59 -0.39 -15.35
N ASP A 93 17.18 -1.48 -15.83
CA ASP A 93 18.57 -1.48 -16.31
C ASP A 93 18.80 -0.50 -17.47
N THR A 94 17.78 -0.26 -18.29
CA THR A 94 17.85 0.61 -19.45
C THR A 94 17.25 2.00 -19.22
N GLY A 95 16.97 2.38 -17.96
CA GLY A 95 16.35 3.64 -17.60
C GLY A 95 15.09 3.43 -16.77
N MET A 96 14.05 4.24 -17.02
CA MET A 96 12.78 4.13 -16.31
C MET A 96 11.80 3.26 -17.09
N MET A 97 11.13 2.37 -16.39
CA MET A 97 10.06 1.54 -16.95
C MET A 97 8.72 2.02 -16.42
N THR A 98 7.73 2.12 -17.30
CA THR A 98 6.37 2.52 -16.91
C THR A 98 5.48 1.31 -16.80
N LEU A 99 4.80 1.19 -15.65
CA LEU A 99 3.77 0.20 -15.42
C LEU A 99 2.41 0.88 -15.32
N GLN A 100 1.38 0.22 -15.86
CA GLN A 100 0.01 0.65 -15.67
C GLN A 100 -0.53 0.01 -14.40
N VAL A 101 -1.27 0.79 -13.62
CA VAL A 101 -1.88 0.33 -12.37
C VAL A 101 -3.40 0.32 -12.54
N VAL A 102 -4.00 -0.86 -12.43
CA VAL A 102 -5.45 -1.01 -12.47
C VAL A 102 -5.91 -1.37 -11.07
N THR A 103 -6.63 -0.45 -10.43
CA THR A 103 -7.07 -0.59 -9.05
C THR A 103 -8.43 -1.27 -8.99
N LYS A 104 -8.50 -2.36 -8.28
CA LYS A 104 -9.74 -3.08 -8.06
C LYS A 104 -10.49 -2.59 -6.82
N LYS A 105 -9.74 -2.26 -5.75
CA LYS A 105 -10.36 -1.95 -4.47
C LYS A 105 -9.49 -1.01 -3.64
N VAL A 106 -10.14 0.01 -3.10
CA VAL A 106 -9.61 0.84 -2.02
C VAL A 106 -10.67 0.84 -0.93
N ALA A 107 -10.44 0.11 0.14
CA ALA A 107 -11.38 -0.01 1.25
C ALA A 107 -10.67 0.39 2.54
N PHE A 108 -11.40 1.07 3.41
CA PHE A 108 -10.85 1.50 4.69
C PHE A 108 -11.95 1.60 5.74
N ASP A 109 -11.58 1.33 6.97
CA ASP A 109 -12.42 1.49 8.15
C ASP A 109 -11.54 2.10 9.23
N LEU A 110 -11.56 3.41 9.34
CA LEU A 110 -10.72 4.19 10.25
C LEU A 110 -11.52 5.04 11.22
N GLY A 111 -12.84 4.88 11.20
CA GLY A 111 -13.74 5.62 12.09
C GLY A 111 -13.85 5.08 13.50
N ARG A 112 -13.37 3.86 13.76
CA ARG A 112 -13.41 3.24 15.08
C ARG A 112 -12.31 3.79 15.98
N LYS A 113 -12.50 3.71 17.30
CA LYS A 113 -11.54 4.28 18.24
C LYS A 113 -10.33 3.40 18.50
N LYS A 114 -10.48 2.07 18.51
CA LYS A 114 -9.45 1.14 18.97
C LYS A 114 -8.81 0.30 17.87
N SER A 115 -9.48 0.16 16.75
CA SER A 115 -8.99 -0.65 15.64
C SER A 115 -9.37 -0.05 14.30
N GLY A 116 -8.63 -0.41 13.26
CA GLY A 116 -8.92 0.01 11.91
C GLY A 116 -8.30 -0.93 10.90
N ALA A 117 -8.70 -0.77 9.65
CA ALA A 117 -8.17 -1.58 8.56
C ALA A 117 -8.19 -0.80 7.25
N ILE A 118 -7.20 -1.10 6.41
CA ILE A 118 -7.10 -0.60 5.04
C ILE A 118 -6.83 -1.80 4.14
N THR A 119 -7.57 -1.93 3.05
CA THR A 119 -7.34 -2.96 2.05
C THR A 119 -7.21 -2.33 0.67
N LEU A 120 -6.11 -2.64 0.00
CA LEU A 120 -5.80 -2.16 -1.34
C LEU A 120 -5.61 -3.37 -2.25
N GLU A 121 -6.34 -3.39 -3.38
CA GLU A 121 -6.19 -4.45 -4.38
C GLU A 121 -5.97 -3.82 -5.75
N TYR A 122 -4.90 -4.23 -6.43
CA TYR A 122 -4.55 -3.67 -7.73
C TYR A 122 -3.72 -4.66 -8.55
N THR A 123 -3.71 -4.42 -9.86
CA THR A 123 -2.92 -5.20 -10.82
C THR A 123 -1.95 -4.27 -11.52
N LEU A 124 -0.72 -4.73 -11.69
CA LEU A 124 0.31 -4.05 -12.44
C LEU A 124 0.42 -4.67 -13.83
N LEU A 125 0.43 -3.82 -14.87
CA LEU A 125 0.55 -4.26 -16.25
C LEU A 125 1.73 -3.57 -16.93
N MET A 126 2.42 -4.32 -17.78
CA MET A 126 3.44 -3.79 -18.66
C MET A 126 2.92 -3.92 -20.08
N GLY A 127 2.64 -2.79 -20.74
CA GLY A 127 1.83 -2.81 -21.94
C GLY A 127 0.43 -3.31 -21.60
N ASN A 128 -0.04 -4.33 -22.32
CA ASN A 128 -1.33 -4.95 -22.03
C ASN A 128 -1.19 -6.29 -21.28
N GLN A 129 0.03 -6.60 -20.79
CA GLN A 129 0.30 -7.87 -20.13
C GLN A 129 0.29 -7.69 -18.63
N PRO A 130 -0.54 -8.46 -17.88
CA PRO A 130 -0.48 -8.45 -16.42
C PRO A 130 0.89 -8.96 -15.94
N VAL A 131 1.51 -8.23 -15.03
CA VAL A 131 2.80 -8.59 -14.43
C VAL A 131 2.58 -9.15 -13.04
N SER A 132 1.72 -8.50 -12.25
CA SER A 132 1.48 -8.90 -10.87
C SER A 132 0.11 -8.42 -10.42
N ALA A 133 -0.57 -9.23 -9.63
CA ALA A 133 -1.77 -8.84 -8.91
C ALA A 133 -1.43 -8.77 -7.42
N LEU A 134 -1.80 -7.69 -6.76
CA LEU A 134 -1.43 -7.45 -5.37
C LEU A 134 -2.65 -7.16 -4.51
N ARG A 135 -2.58 -7.64 -3.27
CA ARG A 135 -3.55 -7.30 -2.22
C ARG A 135 -2.76 -6.95 -0.97
N VAL A 136 -2.90 -5.71 -0.54
CA VAL A 136 -2.27 -5.20 0.69
C VAL A 136 -3.35 -4.99 1.73
N HIS A 137 -3.24 -5.68 2.85
CA HIS A 137 -4.17 -5.54 3.97
C HIS A 137 -3.41 -5.04 5.19
N ILE A 138 -3.86 -3.92 5.74
CA ILE A 138 -3.22 -3.26 6.87
C ILE A 138 -4.21 -3.27 8.04
N GLU A 139 -3.82 -3.87 9.14
CA GLU A 139 -4.58 -3.85 10.38
C GLU A 139 -3.93 -2.90 11.37
N LEU A 140 -4.74 -2.05 11.97
CA LEU A 140 -4.30 -1.04 12.92
C LEU A 140 -4.95 -1.27 14.28
N THR A 141 -4.13 -1.15 15.33
CA THR A 141 -4.60 -1.25 16.69
C THR A 141 -4.09 -0.03 17.45
N LYS A 142 -4.98 0.68 18.13
CA LYS A 142 -4.62 1.87 18.91
C LYS A 142 -3.68 1.49 20.05
N GLU A 143 -2.62 2.23 20.21
CA GLU A 143 -1.71 2.08 21.35
C GLU A 143 -2.23 2.73 22.60
#